data_11cb08a9e71d8b1407dc820bd9e7693d
#
_entry.id   11cb08a9e71d8b1407dc820bd9e7693d
#
_cell.length_a   1.000
_cell.length_b   1.000
_cell.length_c   1.000
_cell.angle_alpha   90.00
_cell.angle_beta   90.00
_cell.angle_gamma   90.00
#
_symmetry.space_group_name_H-M   'P 1'
#
loop_
_entity.id
_entity.type
_entity.pdbx_description
1 polymer ?
#
loop_
_entity_poly.entity_id
_entity_poly.type
_entity_poly.pdbx_seq_one_letter_code
_entity_poly.pdbx_strand_id
1 'polypeptide(L)'
;MPVWDAIHPTQRASAPDYWLITQPDHAELSGAIAAALGPPLVPRLSPEVVEGIARHDDGWMPFDAQVALTNGRPLSFIDFLPKDFLRAWTDSIDSAEKIVPIAAAIVSGHFWRLGRNRLESGIDDPGNCHLLAAFLESEQKRQERLLGAHSRQEFEFLTDVLQFCDVLSLYLCCGATQDVEFSQRFRPEPIRLRREAARSSNQAAVCHFDPSPFAGGGVDLAVSARRYPMDRQPVTATLPFLLW
;
A
#
# COMPACT_ATOMS: atom_id res chain seq x y z
N MET A 1 1.76 9.45 2.60
CA MET A 1 1.36 9.80 1.21
C MET A 1 2.48 9.44 0.27
N PRO A 2 2.32 8.47 -0.65
CA PRO A 2 3.32 8.23 -1.68
C PRO A 2 3.46 9.47 -2.58
N VAL A 3 4.69 9.82 -2.92
CA VAL A 3 5.01 10.99 -3.73
C VAL A 3 5.66 10.51 -5.02
N TRP A 4 5.04 10.84 -6.13
CA TRP A 4 5.53 10.51 -7.46
C TRP A 4 6.07 11.78 -8.13
N ASP A 5 7.32 11.76 -8.58
CA ASP A 5 7.90 12.85 -9.36
C ASP A 5 7.26 12.87 -10.76
N ALA A 6 6.42 13.87 -11.01
CA ALA A 6 5.68 14.00 -12.26
C ALA A 6 6.55 14.46 -13.44
N ILE A 7 7.84 14.72 -13.22
CA ILE A 7 8.70 15.34 -14.24
C ILE A 7 9.58 14.28 -14.89
N HIS A 8 9.50 14.23 -16.22
CA HIS A 8 10.54 13.61 -17.04
C HIS A 8 11.89 14.33 -16.77
N PRO A 9 13.03 13.60 -16.63
CA PRO A 9 14.34 14.19 -16.30
C PRO A 9 14.80 15.32 -17.22
N THR A 10 14.19 15.47 -18.39
CA THR A 10 14.53 16.46 -19.42
C THR A 10 13.80 17.80 -19.28
N GLN A 11 12.86 17.98 -18.34
CA GLN A 11 12.06 19.21 -18.18
C GLN A 11 12.30 19.95 -16.86
N ARG A 12 13.46 19.82 -16.26
CA ARG A 12 13.83 20.55 -15.04
C ARG A 12 14.10 22.03 -15.34
N ALA A 13 13.11 22.86 -15.15
CA ALA A 13 13.32 24.32 -15.12
C ALA A 13 12.52 25.02 -14.03
N SER A 14 12.46 24.57 -12.85
CA SER A 14 11.95 25.14 -11.59
C SER A 14 11.39 24.04 -10.71
N ALA A 15 11.16 24.24 -9.43
CA ALA A 15 10.81 23.28 -8.40
C ALA A 15 10.11 21.98 -8.87
N PRO A 16 10.48 20.81 -8.35
CA PRO A 16 9.90 19.54 -8.80
C PRO A 16 8.39 19.53 -8.59
N ASP A 17 7.64 19.22 -9.64
CA ASP A 17 6.21 18.92 -9.53
C ASP A 17 6.06 17.49 -9.00
N TYR A 18 5.10 17.28 -8.10
CA TYR A 18 4.77 15.97 -7.54
C TYR A 18 3.34 15.59 -7.86
N TRP A 19 3.09 14.32 -8.09
CA TRP A 19 1.77 13.73 -8.00
C TRP A 19 1.58 13.17 -6.59
N LEU A 20 0.62 13.73 -5.86
CA LEU A 20 0.30 13.33 -4.50
C LEU A 20 -0.86 12.34 -4.55
N ILE A 21 -0.61 11.14 -4.06
CA ILE A 21 -1.60 10.07 -3.91
C ILE A 21 -1.76 9.86 -2.42
N THR A 22 -2.99 9.95 -1.91
CA THR A 22 -3.26 9.74 -0.49
C THR A 22 -3.08 8.27 -0.12
N GLN A 23 -2.85 7.97 1.16
CA GLN A 23 -2.77 6.58 1.61
C GLN A 23 -4.11 5.84 1.42
N PRO A 24 -5.29 6.46 1.68
CA PRO A 24 -6.56 5.84 1.29
C PRO A 24 -6.72 5.57 -0.22
N ASP A 25 -6.30 6.49 -1.11
CA ASP A 25 -6.39 6.24 -2.56
C ASP A 25 -5.49 5.06 -2.99
N HIS A 26 -4.29 4.95 -2.39
CA HIS A 26 -3.40 3.81 -2.61
C HIS A 26 -4.00 2.50 -2.05
N ALA A 27 -4.66 2.56 -0.88
CA ALA A 27 -5.33 1.39 -0.30
C ALA A 27 -6.52 0.94 -1.15
N GLU A 28 -7.30 1.87 -1.72
CA GLU A 28 -8.37 1.55 -2.67
C GLU A 28 -7.81 0.83 -3.91
N LEU A 29 -6.67 1.29 -4.44
CA LEU A 29 -5.95 0.59 -5.51
C LEU A 29 -5.52 -0.83 -5.08
N SER A 30 -5.04 -1.01 -3.84
CA SER A 30 -4.70 -2.32 -3.28
C SER A 30 -5.92 -3.26 -3.24
N GLY A 31 -7.09 -2.73 -2.87
CA GLY A 31 -8.36 -3.46 -2.92
C GLY A 31 -8.76 -3.86 -4.34
N ALA A 32 -8.60 -2.97 -5.30
CA ALA A 32 -8.87 -3.27 -6.71
C ALA A 32 -7.92 -4.34 -7.27
N ILE A 33 -6.65 -4.32 -6.88
CA ILE A 33 -5.68 -5.40 -7.16
C ILE A 33 -6.17 -6.71 -6.54
N ALA A 34 -6.54 -6.71 -5.26
CA ALA A 34 -7.01 -7.88 -4.55
C ALA A 34 -8.25 -8.52 -5.20
N ALA A 35 -9.18 -7.69 -5.67
CA ALA A 35 -10.38 -8.16 -6.37
C ALA A 35 -10.07 -8.85 -7.71
N ALA A 36 -8.95 -8.50 -8.35
CA ALA A 36 -8.51 -9.07 -9.61
C ALA A 36 -7.69 -10.36 -9.46
N LEU A 37 -7.17 -10.65 -8.25
CA LEU A 37 -6.43 -11.88 -7.98
C LEU A 37 -7.32 -13.12 -8.16
N GLY A 38 -6.71 -14.22 -8.52
CA GLY A 38 -7.48 -15.46 -8.67
C GLY A 38 -6.66 -16.71 -8.93
N PRO A 39 -7.37 -17.85 -9.10
CA PRO A 39 -6.74 -19.14 -9.40
C PRO A 39 -5.86 -19.05 -10.66
N PRO A 40 -4.75 -19.83 -10.72
CA PRO A 40 -4.40 -20.88 -9.74
C PRO A 40 -3.57 -20.39 -8.54
N LEU A 41 -3.16 -19.11 -8.47
CA LEU A 41 -2.24 -18.63 -7.44
C LEU A 41 -2.94 -18.27 -6.14
N VAL A 42 -4.02 -17.51 -6.26
CA VAL A 42 -4.79 -17.02 -5.12
C VAL A 42 -6.22 -17.50 -5.27
N PRO A 43 -6.84 -18.12 -4.25
CA PRO A 43 -8.28 -18.42 -4.29
C PRO A 43 -9.06 -17.09 -4.39
N ARG A 44 -10.30 -17.14 -4.86
CA ARG A 44 -11.17 -15.96 -4.84
C ARG A 44 -11.35 -15.49 -3.41
N LEU A 45 -11.05 -14.22 -3.18
CA LEU A 45 -11.22 -13.56 -1.89
C LEU A 45 -12.70 -13.24 -1.64
N SER A 46 -13.12 -13.23 -0.40
CA SER A 46 -14.45 -12.73 -0.04
C SER A 46 -14.52 -11.21 -0.21
N PRO A 47 -15.72 -10.64 -0.48
CA PRO A 47 -15.88 -9.19 -0.60
C PRO A 47 -15.40 -8.43 0.64
N GLU A 48 -15.59 -8.99 1.83
CA GLU A 48 -15.20 -8.37 3.10
C GLU A 48 -13.69 -8.32 3.27
N VAL A 49 -12.96 -9.34 2.80
CA VAL A 49 -11.49 -9.32 2.77
C VAL A 49 -10.97 -8.28 1.77
N VAL A 50 -11.59 -8.21 0.58
CA VAL A 50 -11.25 -7.19 -0.42
C VAL A 50 -11.50 -5.78 0.12
N GLU A 51 -12.64 -5.55 0.78
CA GLU A 51 -12.97 -4.27 1.41
C GLU A 51 -11.97 -3.93 2.53
N GLY A 52 -11.57 -4.91 3.36
CA GLY A 52 -10.55 -4.73 4.37
C GLY A 52 -9.20 -4.31 3.78
N ILE A 53 -8.81 -4.91 2.66
CA ILE A 53 -7.60 -4.52 1.92
C ILE A 53 -7.75 -3.10 1.34
N ALA A 54 -8.92 -2.76 0.79
CA ALA A 54 -9.18 -1.44 0.22
C ALA A 54 -9.14 -0.31 1.26
N ARG A 55 -9.29 -0.63 2.54
CA ARG A 55 -9.34 0.35 3.64
C ARG A 55 -8.19 0.22 4.63
N HIS A 56 -7.16 -0.56 4.31
CA HIS A 56 -6.09 -0.84 5.26
C HIS A 56 -5.34 0.41 5.73
N ASP A 57 -5.42 1.51 4.99
CA ASP A 57 -4.78 2.79 5.30
C ASP A 57 -5.75 3.96 5.58
N ASP A 58 -7.03 3.67 5.89
CA ASP A 58 -8.05 4.70 6.22
C ASP A 58 -7.63 5.63 7.37
N GLY A 59 -6.86 5.13 8.33
CA GLY A 59 -6.37 5.91 9.46
C GLY A 59 -5.41 7.04 9.08
N TRP A 60 -4.91 7.06 7.84
CA TRP A 60 -4.09 8.14 7.32
C TRP A 60 -4.89 9.35 6.83
N MET A 61 -6.22 9.26 6.68
CA MET A 61 -7.06 10.36 6.20
C MET A 61 -6.80 11.71 6.91
N PRO A 62 -6.65 11.77 8.25
CA PRO A 62 -6.37 13.04 8.92
C PRO A 62 -5.00 13.64 8.57
N PHE A 63 -4.01 12.81 8.28
CA PHE A 63 -2.65 13.22 7.89
C PHE A 63 -2.60 13.67 6.44
N ASP A 64 -3.41 13.07 5.56
CA ASP A 64 -3.49 13.38 4.14
C ASP A 64 -4.43 14.55 3.81
N ALA A 65 -5.21 15.03 4.79
CA ALA A 65 -6.13 16.15 4.62
C ALA A 65 -5.43 17.45 4.22
N GLN A 66 -4.16 17.62 4.64
CA GLN A 66 -3.34 18.79 4.31
C GLN A 66 -1.94 18.35 3.90
N VAL A 67 -1.40 19.00 2.86
CA VAL A 67 -0.03 18.74 2.42
C VAL A 67 0.95 19.35 3.43
N ALA A 68 1.58 18.50 4.23
CA ALA A 68 2.70 18.90 5.07
C ALA A 68 3.99 18.93 4.25
N LEU A 69 4.88 19.87 4.57
CA LEU A 69 6.14 20.04 3.85
C LEU A 69 7.34 19.79 4.77
N THR A 70 8.38 19.20 4.21
CA THR A 70 9.70 19.13 4.80
C THR A 70 10.73 19.53 3.76
N ASN A 71 11.58 20.53 4.07
CA ASN A 71 12.59 21.06 3.15
C ASN A 71 12.04 21.42 1.75
N GLY A 72 10.82 21.95 1.68
CA GLY A 72 10.17 22.37 0.43
C GLY A 72 9.59 21.24 -0.41
N ARG A 73 9.60 19.97 0.07
CA ARG A 73 8.91 18.83 -0.56
C ARG A 73 7.72 18.35 0.28
N PRO A 74 6.69 17.78 -0.34
CA PRO A 74 5.62 17.12 0.38
C PRO A 74 6.16 16.00 1.29
N LEU A 75 5.64 15.93 2.52
CA LEU A 75 5.96 14.88 3.47
C LEU A 75 5.38 13.55 2.97
N SER A 76 6.20 12.50 2.97
CA SER A 76 5.76 11.15 2.66
C SER A 76 5.43 10.37 3.94
N PHE A 77 4.62 9.30 3.84
CA PHE A 77 4.29 8.43 4.98
C PHE A 77 5.53 7.88 5.70
N ILE A 78 6.64 7.68 4.98
CA ILE A 78 7.91 7.22 5.56
C ILE A 78 8.65 8.27 6.40
N ASP A 79 8.27 9.55 6.28
CA ASP A 79 8.88 10.66 7.00
C ASP A 79 8.27 10.86 8.40
N PHE A 80 7.16 10.19 8.72
CA PHE A 80 6.46 10.33 10.00
C PHE A 80 7.18 9.60 11.13
N LEU A 81 7.05 10.16 12.35
CA LEU A 81 7.58 9.55 13.56
C LEU A 81 6.68 8.39 14.02
N PRO A 82 7.24 7.41 14.79
CA PRO A 82 6.48 6.27 15.29
C PRO A 82 5.16 6.61 15.96
N LYS A 83 5.11 7.65 16.81
CA LYS A 83 3.86 8.08 17.48
C LYS A 83 2.73 8.43 16.50
N ASP A 84 3.08 8.98 15.32
CA ASP A 84 2.11 9.44 14.33
C ASP A 84 1.64 8.29 13.45
N PHE A 85 2.57 7.50 12.88
CA PHE A 85 2.17 6.37 12.05
C PHE A 85 1.53 5.23 12.87
N LEU A 86 1.93 4.99 14.11
CA LEU A 86 1.25 4.01 14.97
C LEU A 86 -0.20 4.39 15.26
N ARG A 87 -0.49 5.70 15.39
CA ARG A 87 -1.86 6.19 15.50
C ARG A 87 -2.64 5.89 14.21
N ALA A 88 -2.08 6.24 13.04
CA ALA A 88 -2.73 5.97 11.76
C ALA A 88 -3.00 4.46 11.58
N TRP A 89 -2.03 3.60 11.92
CA TRP A 89 -2.20 2.15 11.86
C TRP A 89 -3.30 1.63 12.79
N THR A 90 -3.35 2.14 14.04
CA THR A 90 -4.41 1.77 14.99
C THR A 90 -5.78 2.20 14.46
N ASP A 91 -5.92 3.43 13.98
CA ASP A 91 -7.17 3.95 13.42
C ASP A 91 -7.61 3.15 12.17
N SER A 92 -6.66 2.68 11.34
CA SER A 92 -6.93 1.80 10.20
C SER A 92 -7.46 0.43 10.62
N ILE A 93 -6.84 -0.19 11.63
CA ILE A 93 -7.30 -1.49 12.17
C ILE A 93 -8.70 -1.34 12.76
N ASP A 94 -8.96 -0.27 13.51
CA ASP A 94 -10.27 0.03 14.09
C ASP A 94 -11.34 0.29 13.02
N SER A 95 -10.95 0.88 11.87
CA SER A 95 -11.84 1.02 10.71
C SER A 95 -12.16 -0.35 10.09
N ALA A 96 -11.17 -1.20 9.90
CA ALA A 96 -11.36 -2.54 9.35
C ALA A 96 -12.21 -3.45 10.28
N GLU A 97 -12.13 -3.27 11.61
CA GLU A 97 -12.93 -4.04 12.58
C GLU A 97 -14.44 -3.78 12.43
N LYS A 98 -14.84 -2.61 11.89
CA LYS A 98 -16.23 -2.28 11.60
C LYS A 98 -16.80 -3.03 10.39
N ILE A 99 -15.94 -3.59 9.53
CA ILE A 99 -16.33 -4.39 8.36
C ILE A 99 -16.60 -5.82 8.85
N VAL A 100 -15.54 -6.51 9.25
CA VAL A 100 -15.57 -7.90 9.75
C VAL A 100 -14.30 -8.20 10.54
N PRO A 101 -14.34 -9.07 11.57
CA PRO A 101 -13.17 -9.36 12.40
C PRO A 101 -11.93 -9.82 11.62
N ILE A 102 -12.11 -10.67 10.58
CA ILE A 102 -10.97 -11.15 9.79
C ILE A 102 -10.30 -10.02 9.01
N ALA A 103 -11.04 -9.02 8.50
CA ALA A 103 -10.45 -7.85 7.85
C ALA A 103 -9.55 -7.08 8.82
N ALA A 104 -10.01 -6.83 10.04
CA ALA A 104 -9.18 -6.19 11.07
C ALA A 104 -7.97 -7.04 11.45
N ALA A 105 -8.13 -8.37 11.52
CA ALA A 105 -7.02 -9.27 11.84
C ALA A 105 -5.91 -9.17 10.79
N ILE A 106 -6.24 -9.21 9.49
CA ILE A 106 -5.23 -9.12 8.42
C ILE A 106 -4.58 -7.74 8.34
N VAL A 107 -5.32 -6.65 8.57
CA VAL A 107 -4.78 -5.28 8.64
C VAL A 107 -3.85 -5.14 9.86
N SER A 108 -4.25 -5.67 11.02
CA SER A 108 -3.38 -5.75 12.20
C SER A 108 -2.11 -6.58 11.93
N GLY A 109 -2.24 -7.73 11.26
CA GLY A 109 -1.12 -8.57 10.85
C GLY A 109 -0.13 -7.86 9.94
N HIS A 110 -0.64 -7.10 8.98
CA HIS A 110 0.16 -6.27 8.08
C HIS A 110 0.98 -5.23 8.86
N PHE A 111 0.35 -4.40 9.69
CA PHE A 111 1.06 -3.40 10.47
C PHE A 111 1.97 -3.99 11.55
N TRP A 112 1.60 -5.14 12.11
CA TRP A 112 2.48 -5.88 13.02
C TRP A 112 3.80 -6.25 12.33
N ARG A 113 3.74 -6.78 11.09
CA ARG A 113 4.94 -7.12 10.31
C ARG A 113 5.77 -5.87 9.98
N LEU A 114 5.13 -4.75 9.58
CA LEU A 114 5.82 -3.49 9.33
C LEU A 114 6.50 -2.95 10.59
N GLY A 115 5.79 -2.95 11.72
CA GLY A 115 6.32 -2.50 13.01
C GLY A 115 7.48 -3.36 13.50
N ARG A 116 7.41 -4.68 13.31
CA ARG A 116 8.50 -5.61 13.63
C ARG A 116 9.74 -5.32 12.77
N ASN A 117 9.57 -5.20 11.46
CA ASN A 117 10.67 -4.87 10.54
C ASN A 117 11.32 -3.52 10.92
N ARG A 118 10.49 -2.52 11.29
CA ARG A 118 10.98 -1.22 11.74
C ARG A 118 11.80 -1.35 13.02
N LEU A 119 11.32 -2.10 14.02
CA LEU A 119 12.02 -2.33 15.27
C LEU A 119 13.35 -3.08 15.04
N GLU A 120 13.34 -4.10 14.18
CA GLU A 120 14.53 -4.90 13.83
C GLU A 120 15.57 -4.08 13.05
N SER A 121 15.17 -3.02 12.35
CA SER A 121 16.07 -2.14 11.61
C SER A 121 17.00 -1.31 12.50
N GLY A 122 16.65 -1.12 13.77
CA GLY A 122 17.45 -0.40 14.76
C GLY A 122 17.64 1.09 14.47
N ILE A 123 16.81 1.70 13.65
CA ILE A 123 16.95 3.12 13.25
C ILE A 123 16.28 4.09 14.22
N ASP A 124 15.43 3.60 15.12
CA ASP A 124 14.69 4.42 16.06
C ASP A 124 15.42 4.54 17.40
N ASP A 125 15.20 5.66 18.09
CA ASP A 125 15.67 5.87 19.46
C ASP A 125 14.95 4.94 20.47
N PRO A 126 15.48 4.78 21.69
CA PRO A 126 14.89 3.88 22.69
C PRO A 126 13.43 4.18 23.04
N GLY A 127 12.99 5.44 23.02
CA GLY A 127 11.60 5.84 23.28
C GLY A 127 10.68 5.36 22.18
N ASN A 128 11.06 5.55 20.92
CA ASN A 128 10.35 5.08 19.75
C ASN A 128 10.33 3.54 19.66
N CYS A 129 11.44 2.88 19.99
CA CYS A 129 11.48 1.41 20.11
C CYS A 129 10.49 0.88 21.17
N HIS A 130 10.34 1.57 22.30
CA HIS A 130 9.37 1.19 23.32
C HIS A 130 7.92 1.31 22.82
N LEU A 131 7.58 2.39 22.09
CA LEU A 131 6.26 2.56 21.48
C LEU A 131 5.95 1.45 20.47
N LEU A 132 6.90 1.11 19.61
CA LEU A 132 6.78 0.02 18.65
C LEU A 132 6.57 -1.34 19.34
N ALA A 133 7.36 -1.64 20.37
CA ALA A 133 7.22 -2.90 21.12
C ALA A 133 5.84 -3.02 21.80
N ALA A 134 5.34 -1.93 22.41
CA ALA A 134 4.02 -1.90 23.02
C ALA A 134 2.90 -2.10 21.99
N PHE A 135 3.01 -1.48 20.79
CA PHE A 135 2.09 -1.70 19.71
C PHE A 135 2.09 -3.16 19.26
N LEU A 136 3.26 -3.77 19.04
CA LEU A 136 3.36 -5.16 18.61
C LEU A 136 2.72 -6.14 19.60
N GLU A 137 2.92 -5.92 20.91
CA GLU A 137 2.29 -6.73 21.95
C GLU A 137 0.76 -6.56 21.96
N SER A 138 0.28 -5.32 21.81
CA SER A 138 -1.17 -5.03 21.74
C SER A 138 -1.82 -5.70 20.54
N GLU A 139 -1.20 -5.59 19.36
CA GLU A 139 -1.76 -6.14 18.14
C GLU A 139 -1.71 -7.68 18.10
N GLN A 140 -0.72 -8.30 18.72
CA GLN A 140 -0.72 -9.76 18.88
C GLN A 140 -1.95 -10.24 19.68
N LYS A 141 -2.28 -9.58 20.79
CA LYS A 141 -3.47 -9.88 21.60
C LYS A 141 -4.76 -9.61 20.80
N ARG A 142 -4.79 -8.50 20.02
CA ARG A 142 -5.92 -8.17 19.15
C ARG A 142 -6.15 -9.25 18.10
N GLN A 143 -5.11 -9.72 17.43
CA GLN A 143 -5.19 -10.80 16.43
C GLN A 143 -5.75 -12.09 17.03
N GLU A 144 -5.28 -12.52 18.20
CA GLU A 144 -5.79 -13.69 18.90
C GLU A 144 -7.31 -13.60 19.15
N ARG A 145 -7.80 -12.42 19.53
CA ARG A 145 -9.24 -12.16 19.72
C ARG A 145 -10.03 -12.17 18.40
N LEU A 146 -9.47 -11.57 17.34
CA LEU A 146 -10.17 -11.35 16.07
C LEU A 146 -10.22 -12.59 15.19
N LEU A 147 -9.27 -13.51 15.32
CA LEU A 147 -9.20 -14.72 14.48
C LEU A 147 -10.43 -15.63 14.66
N GLY A 148 -10.99 -15.71 15.86
CA GLY A 148 -12.20 -16.51 16.08
C GLY A 148 -12.05 -17.95 15.60
N ALA A 149 -12.85 -18.33 14.60
CA ALA A 149 -12.83 -19.67 13.98
C ALA A 149 -11.83 -19.80 12.81
N HIS A 150 -11.20 -18.70 12.36
CA HIS A 150 -10.23 -18.74 11.26
C HIS A 150 -8.93 -19.39 11.70
N SER A 151 -8.34 -20.17 10.82
CA SER A 151 -7.07 -20.82 11.09
C SER A 151 -5.91 -19.81 11.02
N ARG A 152 -4.84 -20.11 11.77
CA ARG A 152 -3.60 -19.30 11.67
C ARG A 152 -3.03 -19.31 10.25
N GLN A 153 -3.14 -20.42 9.54
CA GLN A 153 -2.67 -20.54 8.16
C GLN A 153 -3.45 -19.63 7.21
N GLU A 154 -4.77 -19.54 7.35
CA GLU A 154 -5.63 -18.65 6.56
C GLU A 154 -5.27 -17.18 6.82
N PHE A 155 -5.11 -16.81 8.09
CA PHE A 155 -4.70 -15.48 8.48
C PHE A 155 -3.35 -15.08 7.87
N GLU A 156 -2.33 -15.93 7.98
CA GLU A 156 -1.00 -15.65 7.42
C GLU A 156 -1.08 -15.49 5.90
N PHE A 157 -1.82 -16.37 5.22
CA PHE A 157 -2.05 -16.29 3.78
C PHE A 157 -2.74 -14.99 3.38
N LEU A 158 -3.82 -14.60 4.04
CA LEU A 158 -4.55 -13.36 3.74
C LEU A 158 -3.73 -12.12 4.05
N THR A 159 -2.88 -12.16 5.09
CA THR A 159 -1.92 -11.10 5.39
C THR A 159 -0.86 -10.99 4.29
N ASP A 160 -0.39 -12.11 3.72
CA ASP A 160 0.53 -12.10 2.57
C ASP A 160 -0.16 -11.51 1.34
N VAL A 161 -1.44 -11.80 1.11
CA VAL A 161 -2.22 -11.19 0.02
C VAL A 161 -2.30 -9.67 0.19
N LEU A 162 -2.65 -9.19 1.39
CA LEU A 162 -2.68 -7.74 1.66
C LEU A 162 -1.31 -7.12 1.38
N GLN A 163 -0.23 -7.68 1.93
CA GLN A 163 1.13 -7.14 1.73
C GLN A 163 1.56 -7.14 0.26
N PHE A 164 1.16 -8.16 -0.51
CA PHE A 164 1.43 -8.18 -1.95
C PHE A 164 0.69 -7.04 -2.66
N CYS A 165 -0.59 -6.84 -2.37
CA CYS A 165 -1.40 -5.77 -2.97
C CYS A 165 -0.89 -4.38 -2.57
N ASP A 166 -0.52 -4.18 -1.31
CA ASP A 166 0.08 -2.97 -0.76
C ASP A 166 1.39 -2.62 -1.47
N VAL A 167 2.36 -3.54 -1.50
CA VAL A 167 3.66 -3.32 -2.15
C VAL A 167 3.50 -3.07 -3.65
N LEU A 168 2.59 -3.78 -4.32
CA LEU A 168 2.31 -3.57 -5.74
C LEU A 168 1.69 -2.19 -5.99
N SER A 169 0.71 -1.79 -5.20
CA SER A 169 0.10 -0.47 -5.34
C SER A 169 1.10 0.66 -5.05
N LEU A 170 1.95 0.52 -4.02
CA LEU A 170 3.05 1.46 -3.75
C LEU A 170 4.04 1.52 -4.92
N TYR A 171 4.43 0.38 -5.50
CA TYR A 171 5.29 0.33 -6.68
C TYR A 171 4.70 1.15 -7.84
N LEU A 172 3.41 0.99 -8.10
CA LEU A 172 2.69 1.72 -9.15
C LEU A 172 2.59 3.22 -8.83
N CYS A 173 2.17 3.57 -7.62
CA CYS A 173 1.98 4.95 -7.16
C CYS A 173 3.30 5.73 -7.09
N CYS A 174 4.39 5.11 -6.69
CA CYS A 174 5.72 5.74 -6.66
C CYS A 174 6.38 5.84 -8.05
N GLY A 175 5.74 5.30 -9.09
CA GLY A 175 6.27 5.35 -10.45
C GLY A 175 7.56 4.53 -10.63
N ALA A 176 7.77 3.51 -9.80
CA ALA A 176 8.92 2.62 -9.89
C ALA A 176 9.00 1.93 -11.26
N THR A 177 10.21 1.74 -11.78
CA THR A 177 10.42 1.19 -13.14
C THR A 177 11.31 -0.05 -13.17
N GLN A 178 11.96 -0.37 -12.06
CA GLN A 178 12.83 -1.54 -11.95
C GLN A 178 12.02 -2.83 -11.89
N ASP A 179 12.58 -3.92 -12.38
CA ASP A 179 12.03 -5.25 -12.18
C ASP A 179 12.01 -5.59 -10.67
N VAL A 180 10.95 -6.25 -10.22
CA VAL A 180 10.74 -6.60 -8.80
C VAL A 180 10.40 -8.08 -8.68
N GLU A 181 10.96 -8.73 -7.66
CA GLU A 181 10.56 -10.04 -7.17
C GLU A 181 9.86 -9.85 -5.82
N PHE A 182 8.60 -10.30 -5.73
CA PHE A 182 7.82 -10.18 -4.50
C PHE A 182 8.25 -11.23 -3.47
N SER A 183 8.36 -10.81 -2.21
CA SER A 183 8.70 -11.70 -1.09
C SER A 183 7.56 -12.62 -0.69
N GLN A 184 6.30 -12.24 -0.97
CA GLN A 184 5.12 -13.04 -0.70
C GLN A 184 5.11 -14.29 -1.58
N ARG A 185 4.85 -15.43 -0.96
CA ARG A 185 4.92 -16.74 -1.61
C ARG A 185 3.55 -17.40 -1.66
N PHE A 186 2.89 -17.32 -2.79
CA PHE A 186 1.66 -18.08 -3.07
C PHE A 186 1.97 -19.43 -3.71
N ARG A 187 3.22 -19.63 -4.13
CA ARG A 187 3.81 -20.82 -4.74
C ARG A 187 5.28 -20.91 -4.32
N PRO A 188 5.96 -22.05 -4.59
CA PRO A 188 7.41 -22.14 -4.41
C PRO A 188 8.18 -21.07 -5.19
N GLU A 189 7.76 -20.79 -6.45
CA GLU A 189 8.36 -19.77 -7.29
C GLU A 189 7.86 -18.37 -6.90
N PRO A 190 8.75 -17.36 -6.87
CA PRO A 190 8.35 -15.98 -6.61
C PRO A 190 7.56 -15.40 -7.77
N ILE A 191 6.69 -14.44 -7.48
CA ILE A 191 6.07 -13.60 -8.50
C ILE A 191 7.09 -12.52 -8.88
N ARG A 192 7.36 -12.40 -10.17
CA ARG A 192 8.22 -11.34 -10.74
C ARG A 192 7.38 -10.37 -11.52
N LEU A 193 7.69 -9.08 -11.37
CA LEU A 193 7.08 -8.00 -12.13
C LEU A 193 8.13 -7.37 -13.02
N ARG A 194 7.82 -7.19 -14.30
CA ARG A 194 8.55 -6.36 -15.26
C ARG A 194 7.66 -5.26 -15.77
N ARG A 195 8.18 -4.03 -15.78
CA ARG A 195 7.46 -2.88 -16.32
C ARG A 195 8.00 -2.52 -17.70
N GLU A 196 7.09 -2.33 -18.66
CA GLU A 196 7.48 -1.79 -19.96
C GLU A 196 7.89 -0.32 -19.84
N ALA A 197 8.91 0.06 -20.61
CA ALA A 197 9.29 1.47 -20.74
C ALA A 197 8.12 2.26 -21.33
N ALA A 198 7.66 3.31 -20.62
CA ALA A 198 6.62 4.18 -21.11
C ALA A 198 7.08 4.90 -22.39
N ARG A 199 6.27 4.82 -23.45
CA ARG A 199 6.55 5.51 -24.73
C ARG A 199 6.13 6.98 -24.69
N SER A 200 5.26 7.38 -23.76
CA SER A 200 4.85 8.75 -23.50
C SER A 200 4.30 8.91 -22.07
N SER A 201 4.32 10.13 -21.53
CA SER A 201 3.84 10.46 -20.18
C SER A 201 2.34 10.23 -19.96
N ASN A 202 1.55 10.12 -21.02
CA ASN A 202 0.09 9.94 -20.96
C ASN A 202 -0.33 8.48 -21.21
N GLN A 203 0.60 7.56 -21.35
CA GLN A 203 0.31 6.16 -21.59
C GLN A 203 0.21 5.41 -20.27
N ALA A 204 -0.75 4.47 -20.18
CA ALA A 204 -0.84 3.55 -19.05
C ALA A 204 0.50 2.83 -18.84
N ALA A 205 0.92 2.71 -17.60
CA ALA A 205 2.08 1.89 -17.26
C ALA A 205 1.69 0.42 -17.44
N VAL A 206 2.41 -0.29 -18.31
CA VAL A 206 2.18 -1.71 -18.58
C VAL A 206 3.14 -2.54 -17.72
N CYS A 207 2.59 -3.47 -16.96
CA CYS A 207 3.32 -4.36 -16.06
C CYS A 207 3.01 -5.81 -16.40
N HIS A 208 4.03 -6.64 -16.53
CA HIS A 208 3.93 -8.08 -16.79
C HIS A 208 4.38 -8.87 -15.58
N PHE A 209 3.60 -9.89 -15.24
CA PHE A 209 3.87 -10.76 -14.09
C PHE A 209 4.23 -12.17 -14.55
N ASP A 210 5.20 -12.77 -13.88
CA ASP A 210 5.60 -14.17 -14.07
C ASP A 210 5.83 -14.85 -12.70
N PRO A 211 4.95 -15.81 -12.33
CA PRO A 211 3.64 -16.09 -12.93
C PRO A 211 2.62 -14.98 -12.66
N SER A 212 1.62 -14.82 -13.57
CA SER A 212 0.56 -13.84 -13.36
C SER A 212 -0.38 -14.28 -12.23
N PRO A 213 -0.64 -13.41 -11.23
CA PRO A 213 -1.57 -13.69 -10.13
C PRO A 213 -3.03 -13.37 -10.48
N PHE A 214 -3.30 -12.81 -11.66
CA PHE A 214 -4.62 -12.32 -12.04
C PHE A 214 -5.46 -13.39 -12.72
N ALA A 215 -6.77 -13.40 -12.42
CA ALA A 215 -7.72 -14.29 -13.05
C ALA A 215 -8.14 -13.74 -14.43
N GLY A 216 -7.76 -14.42 -15.50
CA GLY A 216 -8.38 -14.19 -16.82
C GLY A 216 -7.73 -13.14 -17.71
N GLY A 217 -6.48 -12.77 -17.49
CA GLY A 217 -5.75 -11.87 -18.39
C GLY A 217 -5.46 -10.49 -17.79
N GLY A 218 -5.36 -9.48 -18.62
CA GLY A 218 -4.99 -8.13 -18.20
C GLY A 218 -6.04 -7.45 -17.32
N VAL A 219 -5.59 -6.60 -16.40
CA VAL A 219 -6.42 -5.82 -15.48
C VAL A 219 -6.12 -4.34 -15.69
N ASP A 220 -7.17 -3.56 -15.99
CA ASP A 220 -7.10 -2.11 -16.06
C ASP A 220 -7.38 -1.52 -14.68
N LEU A 221 -6.42 -0.78 -14.15
CA LEU A 221 -6.51 -0.11 -12.86
C LEU A 221 -6.16 1.36 -12.99
N ALA A 222 -6.58 2.15 -12.01
CA ALA A 222 -6.24 3.56 -11.96
C ALA A 222 -6.27 4.08 -10.52
N VAL A 223 -5.47 5.11 -10.24
CA VAL A 223 -5.45 5.80 -8.95
C VAL A 223 -5.62 7.31 -9.15
N SER A 224 -6.34 7.96 -8.24
CA SER A 224 -6.47 9.41 -8.19
C SER A 224 -5.18 10.05 -7.68
N ALA A 225 -4.73 11.14 -8.32
CA ALA A 225 -3.56 11.89 -7.90
C ALA A 225 -3.81 13.39 -8.02
N ARG A 226 -3.21 14.19 -7.13
CA ARG A 226 -3.24 15.65 -7.16
C ARG A 226 -1.86 16.19 -7.44
N ARG A 227 -1.74 17.17 -8.34
CA ARG A 227 -0.47 17.81 -8.64
C ARG A 227 -0.07 18.79 -7.53
N TYR A 228 1.21 18.81 -7.18
CA TYR A 228 1.81 19.76 -6.27
C TYR A 228 3.14 20.30 -6.87
N PRO A 229 3.48 21.62 -6.76
CA PRO A 229 2.65 22.64 -6.14
C PRO A 229 1.33 22.84 -6.88
N MET A 230 0.29 23.18 -6.13
CA MET A 230 -1.00 23.53 -6.74
C MET A 230 -0.87 24.90 -7.36
N ASP A 231 -0.90 24.97 -8.68
CA ASP A 231 -1.14 26.22 -9.40
C ASP A 231 -2.52 26.79 -9.02
N ARG A 232 -2.87 27.98 -9.55
CA ARG A 232 -4.15 28.67 -9.26
C ARG A 232 -5.40 27.81 -9.43
N GLN A 233 -5.28 26.65 -10.09
CA GLN A 233 -6.31 25.61 -10.17
C GLN A 233 -5.69 24.27 -9.80
N PRO A 234 -6.25 23.54 -8.83
CA PRO A 234 -5.80 22.20 -8.50
C PRO A 234 -6.02 21.28 -9.70
N VAL A 235 -4.97 20.62 -10.15
CA VAL A 235 -5.05 19.59 -11.20
C VAL A 235 -5.16 18.23 -10.51
N THR A 236 -6.28 17.56 -10.76
CA THR A 236 -6.46 16.15 -10.41
C THR A 236 -6.31 15.33 -11.68
N ALA A 237 -5.57 14.24 -11.62
CA ALA A 237 -5.41 13.29 -12.70
C ALA A 237 -5.73 11.88 -12.21
N THR A 238 -6.12 11.03 -13.16
CA THR A 238 -6.22 9.59 -12.95
C THR A 238 -5.00 8.96 -13.61
N LEU A 239 -4.22 8.22 -12.83
CA LEU A 239 -3.02 7.53 -13.31
C LEU A 239 -3.40 6.08 -13.66
N PRO A 240 -3.39 5.71 -14.96
CA PRO A 240 -3.82 4.38 -15.39
C PRO A 240 -2.68 3.36 -15.34
N PHE A 241 -3.03 2.10 -15.05
CA PHE A 241 -2.12 0.95 -15.04
C PHE A 241 -2.77 -0.23 -15.76
N LEU A 242 -1.98 -0.99 -16.49
CA LEU A 242 -2.38 -2.22 -17.17
C LEU A 242 -1.50 -3.37 -16.68
N LEU A 243 -2.10 -4.37 -16.03
CA LEU A 243 -1.41 -5.50 -15.40
C LEU A 243 -1.73 -6.79 -16.19
N TRP A 244 -0.68 -7.55 -16.56
CA TRP A 244 -0.79 -8.82 -17.31
C TRP A 244 -0.18 -9.99 -16.57
#